data_d050eb58f7ff64008590f19f88491b01
#
_entry.id   d050eb58f7ff64008590f19f88491b01
#
_cell.length_a   1.000
_cell.length_b   1.000
_cell.length_c   1.000
_cell.angle_alpha   90.00
_cell.angle_beta   90.00
_cell.angle_gamma   90.00
#
_symmetry.space_group_name_H-M   'P 1'
#
loop_
_entity.id
_entity.type
_entity.pdbx_description
1 polymer ?
#
loop_
_entity_poly.entity_id
_entity_poly.type
_entity_poly.pdbx_seq_one_letter_code
_entity_poly.pdbx_strand_id
1 'polypeptide(L)'
;MSAGGTASRIGARADDPLKQMTTAERRTKKPVLLFFTQRTSGPARRMASLVAWIKVTQRRRLQVVEVDVDRHSDLARQLHVADVPTLVLVASGQPVDRLEGRVTGSQIDRMIDPYLS
;
A
#
# COMPACT_ATOMS: atom_id res chain seq x y z
N MET A 1 -22.61 -7.62 -16.71
CA MET A 1 -22.20 -7.41 -16.76
C MET A 1 -21.49 -6.62 -16.62
N SER A 2 -21.20 -6.58 -16.61
CA SER A 2 -20.34 -5.80 -16.84
C SER A 2 -19.95 -4.83 -15.90
N ALA A 3 -20.37 -4.76 -14.81
CA ALA A 3 -19.93 -3.87 -13.76
C ALA A 3 -18.46 -4.08 -13.47
N GLY A 4 -17.99 -5.29 -13.60
CA GLY A 4 -16.59 -5.56 -13.40
C GLY A 4 -15.71 -4.81 -14.37
N GLY A 5 -16.16 -4.67 -15.59
CA GLY A 5 -15.39 -3.95 -16.57
C GLY A 5 -15.23 -2.49 -16.24
N THR A 6 -16.25 -1.92 -15.63
CA THR A 6 -16.18 -0.53 -15.22
C THR A 6 -15.10 -0.34 -14.16
N ALA A 7 -15.09 -1.21 -13.17
CA ALA A 7 -14.11 -1.10 -12.11
C ALA A 7 -12.69 -1.22 -12.63
N SER A 8 -12.47 -2.10 -13.57
CA SER A 8 -11.10 -2.28 -14.08
C SER A 8 -10.63 -1.06 -14.85
N ARG A 9 -11.53 -0.31 -15.45
CA ARG A 9 -11.11 0.88 -16.16
C ARG A 9 -10.61 1.97 -15.23
N ILE A 10 -11.11 2.03 -14.02
CA ILE A 10 -10.68 3.04 -13.08
C ILE A 10 -9.21 2.89 -12.77
N GLY A 11 -8.73 1.68 -12.60
CA GLY A 11 -7.34 1.46 -12.29
C GLY A 11 -6.50 1.09 -13.49
N ALA A 12 -6.86 1.50 -14.68
CA ALA A 12 -6.25 0.99 -15.89
C ALA A 12 -4.87 1.53 -16.19
N ARG A 13 -4.35 2.46 -15.44
CA ARG A 13 -3.04 3.03 -15.71
C ARG A 13 -1.95 1.97 -15.56
N ALA A 14 -1.07 1.92 -16.54
CA ALA A 14 0.00 0.94 -16.51
C ALA A 14 0.97 1.15 -15.37
N ASP A 15 1.14 2.41 -14.94
CA ASP A 15 2.07 2.76 -13.87
C ASP A 15 1.45 2.70 -12.46
N ASP A 16 0.19 2.31 -12.34
CA ASP A 16 -0.47 2.18 -11.05
C ASP A 16 0.12 0.97 -10.32
N PRO A 17 0.69 1.16 -9.12
CA PRO A 17 1.29 0.03 -8.38
C PRO A 17 0.33 -1.12 -8.14
N LEU A 18 -0.96 -0.84 -7.90
CA LEU A 18 -1.93 -1.90 -7.69
C LEU A 18 -2.17 -2.70 -8.96
N LYS A 19 -2.02 -2.06 -10.12
CA LYS A 19 -2.17 -2.73 -11.40
C LYS A 19 -1.00 -3.62 -11.73
N GLN A 20 0.13 -3.42 -11.09
CA GLN A 20 1.30 -4.23 -11.32
C GLN A 20 1.24 -5.57 -10.60
N MET A 21 0.27 -5.74 -9.73
CA MET A 21 0.11 -7.01 -9.03
C MET A 21 -0.45 -8.06 -9.99
N THR A 22 0.06 -9.27 -9.89
CA THR A 22 -0.43 -10.37 -10.73
C THR A 22 -1.82 -10.80 -10.27
N THR A 23 -2.50 -11.50 -11.16
CA THR A 23 -3.80 -12.07 -10.81
C THR A 23 -3.70 -13.04 -9.64
N ALA A 24 -2.63 -13.83 -9.62
CA ALA A 24 -2.41 -14.78 -8.54
C ALA A 24 -2.25 -14.08 -7.20
N GLU A 25 -1.51 -12.98 -7.17
CA GLU A 25 -1.33 -12.22 -5.95
C GLU A 25 -2.65 -11.69 -5.40
N ARG A 26 -3.52 -11.22 -6.28
CA ARG A 26 -4.83 -10.73 -5.86
C ARG A 26 -5.70 -11.85 -5.33
N ARG A 27 -5.62 -13.01 -5.94
CA ARG A 27 -6.47 -14.14 -5.58
C ARG A 27 -6.10 -14.76 -4.25
N THR A 28 -4.85 -14.63 -3.83
CA THR A 28 -4.43 -15.19 -2.56
C THR A 28 -5.02 -14.46 -1.38
N LYS A 29 -5.66 -13.32 -1.62
CA LYS A 29 -6.25 -12.47 -0.58
C LYS A 29 -5.21 -11.95 0.40
N LYS A 30 -3.95 -12.00 -0.01
CA LYS A 30 -2.88 -11.45 0.78
C LYS A 30 -3.08 -9.95 0.89
N PRO A 31 -3.09 -9.37 2.09
CA PRO A 31 -3.24 -7.93 2.21
C PRO A 31 -2.04 -7.20 1.63
N VAL A 32 -2.26 -5.95 1.26
CA VAL A 32 -1.24 -5.10 0.67
C VAL A 32 -1.03 -3.90 1.57
N LEU A 33 0.22 -3.66 1.94
CA LEU A 33 0.59 -2.46 2.68
C LEU A 33 1.22 -1.49 1.70
N LEU A 34 0.55 -0.36 1.48
CA LEU A 34 1.04 0.68 0.61
C LEU A 34 1.83 1.69 1.44
N PHE A 35 3.09 1.88 1.11
CA PHE A 35 3.94 2.85 1.77
C PHE A 35 4.08 4.06 0.86
N PHE A 36 3.37 5.13 1.18
CA PHE A 36 3.43 6.37 0.42
C PHE A 36 4.64 7.18 0.87
N THR A 37 5.51 7.46 -0.07
CA THR A 37 6.77 8.14 0.21
C THR A 37 7.03 9.22 -0.84
N GLN A 38 8.03 10.04 -0.60
CA GLN A 38 8.46 11.08 -1.53
C GLN A 38 9.96 11.24 -1.35
N ARG A 39 10.67 11.36 -2.46
CA ARG A 39 12.14 11.41 -2.43
C ARG A 39 12.67 12.53 -1.57
N THR A 40 11.96 13.65 -1.53
CA THR A 40 12.41 14.83 -0.78
C THR A 40 11.95 14.82 0.67
N SER A 41 11.16 13.84 1.08
CA SER A 41 10.66 13.78 2.45
C SER A 41 11.65 13.08 3.36
N GLY A 42 12.25 13.82 4.29
CA GLY A 42 13.14 13.24 5.30
C GLY A 42 12.42 12.21 6.18
N PRO A 43 11.24 12.54 6.72
CA PRO A 43 10.52 11.56 7.53
C PRO A 43 10.18 10.27 6.79
N ALA A 44 9.76 10.37 5.52
CA ALA A 44 9.46 9.17 4.74
C ALA A 44 10.72 8.35 4.51
N ARG A 45 11.84 9.00 4.22
CA ARG A 45 13.10 8.30 4.00
C ARG A 45 13.57 7.58 5.26
N ARG A 46 13.32 8.16 6.42
CA ARG A 46 13.71 7.53 7.67
C ARG A 46 12.90 6.28 7.98
N MET A 47 11.70 6.16 7.41
CA MET A 47 10.88 4.96 7.58
C MET A 47 11.21 3.86 6.57
N ALA A 48 12.00 4.17 5.57
CA ALA A 48 12.25 3.21 4.48
C ALA A 48 12.85 1.90 4.99
N SER A 49 13.78 1.98 5.95
CA SER A 49 14.41 0.77 6.49
C SER A 49 13.41 -0.10 7.25
N LEU A 50 12.55 0.53 8.02
CA LEU A 50 11.53 -0.20 8.77
C LEU A 50 10.56 -0.89 7.82
N VAL A 51 10.13 -0.19 6.79
CA VAL A 51 9.21 -0.76 5.81
C VAL A 51 9.89 -1.89 5.04
N ALA A 52 11.16 -1.72 4.68
CA ALA A 52 11.90 -2.79 4.01
C ALA A 52 12.01 -4.03 4.90
N TRP A 53 12.22 -3.85 6.18
CA TRP A 53 12.27 -4.96 7.13
C TRP A 53 10.93 -5.71 7.15
N ILE A 54 9.82 -4.98 7.20
CA ILE A 54 8.51 -5.60 7.20
C ILE A 54 8.28 -6.35 5.90
N LYS A 55 8.69 -5.77 4.77
CA LYS A 55 8.55 -6.41 3.47
C LYS A 55 9.23 -7.78 3.45
N VAL A 56 10.42 -7.85 4.04
CA VAL A 56 11.18 -9.11 4.04
C VAL A 56 10.58 -10.11 5.03
N THR A 57 10.27 -9.64 6.25
CA THR A 57 9.85 -10.56 7.31
C THR A 57 8.43 -11.06 7.15
N GLN A 58 7.57 -10.30 6.47
CA GLN A 58 6.17 -10.67 6.31
C GLN A 58 5.81 -11.06 4.88
N ARG A 59 6.80 -11.32 4.05
CA ARG A 59 6.57 -11.50 2.61
C ARG A 59 5.59 -12.60 2.26
N ARG A 60 5.42 -13.58 3.14
CA ARG A 60 4.51 -14.71 2.88
C ARG A 60 3.06 -14.35 3.16
N ARG A 61 2.84 -13.37 4.02
CA ARG A 61 1.50 -13.03 4.48
C ARG A 61 1.08 -11.62 4.11
N LEU A 62 2.02 -10.80 3.64
CA LEU A 62 1.77 -9.40 3.36
C LEU A 62 2.57 -8.97 2.13
N GLN A 63 1.91 -8.29 1.22
CA GLN A 63 2.57 -7.65 0.09
C GLN A 63 2.86 -6.21 0.49
N VAL A 64 4.09 -5.75 0.35
CA VAL A 64 4.45 -4.37 0.64
C VAL A 64 4.80 -3.68 -0.68
N VAL A 65 4.16 -2.56 -0.96
CA VAL A 65 4.37 -1.79 -2.18
C VAL A 65 4.73 -0.37 -1.81
N GLU A 66 5.88 0.09 -2.29
CA GLU A 66 6.30 1.46 -2.10
C GLU A 66 5.71 2.33 -3.20
N VAL A 67 5.09 3.44 -2.82
CA VAL A 67 4.41 4.33 -3.75
C VAL A 67 5.00 5.72 -3.65
N ASP A 68 5.65 6.18 -4.71
CA ASP A 68 6.16 7.54 -4.79
C ASP A 68 5.00 8.45 -5.19
N VAL A 69 4.63 9.38 -4.31
CA VAL A 69 3.45 10.23 -4.54
C VAL A 69 3.63 11.16 -5.73
N ASP A 70 4.87 11.48 -6.11
CA ASP A 70 5.10 12.32 -7.27
C ASP A 70 4.83 11.57 -8.57
N ARG A 71 5.06 10.26 -8.56
CA ARG A 71 4.84 9.43 -9.74
C ARG A 71 3.44 8.85 -9.80
N HIS A 72 2.78 8.74 -8.66
CA HIS A 72 1.48 8.11 -8.55
C HIS A 72 0.52 9.01 -7.78
N SER A 73 0.46 10.27 -8.21
CA SER A 73 -0.37 11.27 -7.52
C SER A 73 -1.85 10.92 -7.56
N ASP A 74 -2.29 10.23 -8.61
CA ASP A 74 -3.70 9.84 -8.72
C ASP A 74 -4.07 8.83 -7.63
N LEU A 75 -3.19 7.86 -7.37
CA LEU A 75 -3.46 6.87 -6.34
C LEU A 75 -3.46 7.53 -4.97
N ALA A 76 -2.51 8.43 -4.71
CA ALA A 76 -2.47 9.15 -3.45
C ALA A 76 -3.75 9.94 -3.23
N ARG A 77 -4.22 10.62 -4.27
CA ARG A 77 -5.45 11.39 -4.20
C ARG A 77 -6.67 10.50 -3.98
N GLN A 78 -6.71 9.38 -4.69
CA GLN A 78 -7.79 8.42 -4.59
C GLN A 78 -7.93 7.87 -3.17
N LEU A 79 -6.82 7.68 -2.49
CA LEU A 79 -6.80 7.14 -1.13
C LEU A 79 -6.70 8.24 -0.07
N HIS A 80 -6.85 9.49 -0.48
CA HIS A 80 -6.85 10.65 0.42
C HIS A 80 -5.55 10.76 1.22
N VAL A 81 -4.43 10.50 0.58
CA VAL A 81 -3.12 10.65 1.18
C VAL A 81 -2.68 12.10 0.99
N ALA A 82 -2.66 12.85 2.08
CA ALA A 82 -2.30 14.26 2.04
C ALA A 82 -0.82 14.49 2.33
N ASP A 83 -0.24 13.67 3.18
CA ASP A 83 1.16 13.83 3.60
C ASP A 83 1.89 12.52 3.50
N VAL A 84 3.22 12.60 3.51
CA VAL A 84 4.07 11.41 3.58
C VAL A 84 4.95 11.52 4.83
N PRO A 85 5.32 10.41 5.45
CA PRO A 85 4.93 9.04 5.09
C PRO A 85 3.50 8.72 5.50
N THR A 86 2.86 7.88 4.73
CA THR A 86 1.55 7.32 5.07
C THR A 86 1.55 5.85 4.68
N LEU A 87 1.01 5.04 5.56
CA LEU A 87 0.83 3.60 5.30
C LEU A 87 -0.65 3.34 5.18
N VAL A 88 -1.06 2.70 4.10
CA VAL A 88 -2.46 2.31 3.89
C VAL A 88 -2.50 0.81 3.72
N LEU A 89 -3.29 0.15 4.55
CA LEU A 89 -3.47 -1.29 4.45
C LEU A 89 -4.70 -1.58 3.60
N VAL A 90 -4.51 -2.39 2.58
CA VAL A 90 -5.58 -2.79 1.67
C VAL A 90 -5.81 -4.29 1.85
N ALA A 91 -7.04 -4.67 2.10
CA ALA A 91 -7.41 -6.08 2.21
C ALA A 91 -8.64 -6.32 1.35
N SER A 92 -8.60 -7.40 0.58
CA SER A 92 -9.69 -7.75 -0.34
C SER A 92 -10.05 -6.61 -1.28
N GLY A 93 -9.03 -5.88 -1.72
CA GLY A 93 -9.23 -4.78 -2.66
C GLY A 93 -9.74 -3.48 -2.06
N GLN A 94 -9.86 -3.41 -0.74
CA GLN A 94 -10.39 -2.23 -0.07
C GLN A 94 -9.41 -1.70 0.97
N PRO A 95 -9.25 -0.38 1.09
CA PRO A 95 -8.47 0.16 2.19
C PRO A 95 -9.21 -0.11 3.50
N VAL A 96 -8.50 -0.70 4.46
CA VAL A 96 -9.11 -1.10 5.72
C VAL A 96 -8.54 -0.35 6.91
N ASP A 97 -7.34 0.22 6.79
CA ASP A 97 -6.74 0.96 7.88
C ASP A 97 -5.58 1.79 7.34
N ARG A 98 -5.14 2.76 8.11
CA ARG A 98 -3.99 3.59 7.73
C ARG A 98 -3.27 4.12 8.96
N LEU A 99 -2.00 4.46 8.77
CA LEU A 99 -1.19 5.16 9.76
C LEU A 99 -0.53 6.33 9.05
N GLU A 100 -0.66 7.52 9.62
CA GLU A 100 -0.11 8.73 9.02
C GLU A 100 1.05 9.24 9.84
N GLY A 101 2.08 9.74 9.15
CA GLY A 101 3.25 10.23 9.80
C GLY A 101 4.20 9.13 10.23
N ARG A 102 5.16 9.49 11.04
CA ARG A 102 6.16 8.53 11.52
C ARG A 102 5.55 7.63 12.57
N VAL A 103 5.73 6.33 12.38
CA VAL A 103 5.17 5.35 13.30
C VAL A 103 6.25 4.32 13.66
N THR A 104 5.98 3.56 14.70
CA THR A 104 6.88 2.49 15.14
C THR A 104 6.50 1.17 14.50
N GLY A 105 7.42 0.22 14.55
CA GLY A 105 7.12 -1.13 14.09
C GLY A 105 5.96 -1.76 14.83
N SER A 106 5.85 -1.49 16.14
CA SER A 106 4.73 -2.01 16.94
C SER A 106 3.39 -1.50 16.45
N GLN A 107 3.33 -0.23 16.06
CA GLN A 107 2.09 0.34 15.53
C GLN A 107 1.71 -0.33 14.21
N ILE A 108 2.68 -0.58 13.36
CA ILE A 108 2.43 -1.26 12.09
C ILE A 108 1.96 -2.68 12.36
N ASP A 109 2.65 -3.39 13.25
CA ASP A 109 2.27 -4.78 13.57
C ASP A 109 0.83 -4.85 14.07
N ARG A 110 0.43 -3.93 14.93
CA ARG A 110 -0.94 -3.92 15.44
C ARG A 110 -1.96 -3.67 14.35
N MET A 111 -1.60 -2.85 13.37
CA MET A 111 -2.50 -2.57 12.27
C MET A 111 -2.67 -3.78 11.36
N ILE A 112 -1.56 -4.47 11.04
CA ILE A 112 -1.63 -5.55 10.06
C ILE A 112 -2.05 -6.88 10.66
N ASP A 113 -1.76 -7.13 11.94
CA ASP A 113 -2.04 -8.42 12.58
C ASP A 113 -3.44 -8.97 12.33
N PRO A 114 -4.52 -8.18 12.48
CA PRO A 114 -5.85 -8.73 12.27
C PRO A 114 -6.09 -9.27 10.86
N TYR A 115 -5.28 -8.85 9.90
CA TYR A 115 -5.46 -9.21 8.50
C TYR A 115 -4.46 -10.26 8.02
N LEU A 116 -3.50 -10.62 8.84
CA LEU A 116 -2.56 -11.68 8.51
C LEU A 116 -3.15 -13.02 8.90
N SER A 117 -3.12 -13.95 7.99
CA SER A 117 -3.71 -15.28 8.26
C SER A 117 -2.66 -16.32 8.46
#